data_dcd20bedae4bf709ad02278d9995eb8d
#
_entry.id   dcd20bedae4bf709ad02278d9995eb8d
#
_cell.length_a   1.000
_cell.length_b   1.000
_cell.length_c   1.000
_cell.angle_alpha   90.00
_cell.angle_beta   90.00
_cell.angle_gamma   90.00
#
_symmetry.space_group_name_H-M   'P 1'
#
loop_
_entity.id
_entity.type
_entity.pdbx_description
1 polymer ?
#
loop_
_entity_poly.entity_id
_entity_poly.type
_entity_poly.pdbx_seq_one_letter_code
_entity_poly.pdbx_strand_id
1 'polypeptide(L)'
;MAGTEHTVADTLSRDDIREEFPFLDDTDRTMVVGGDIDAILSAVFLHHELGWEVSGFYTGFENIYYTDEDAIQDAVWVDLDVSRQDLRSIGHHIVRTQLDDELTGLQNSLNLNEIRGVYKENFTRKYPLGTIHFLLWFYGVNELTQLQKAFLLSADSTWINAQHYTDNVTDWIENCLPSQWLIDAVEDVQTQEFEHRIAEEVYPRIESTGFSRGSSSGRKTSTHLNLSGWQCSFEDPTTEKVANLIDLIGEIMDWETFSVPSDMQVEHGSRQGTTYAEVRSHYDNMDTFLRETNTFSFAIPSTYRSVRINHTTDVSF
;
A
#
# COMPACT_ATOMS: atom_id res chain seq x y z
N MET A 1 8.29 -31.61 19.06
CA MET A 1 7.58 -30.78 18.05
C MET A 1 8.67 -30.03 17.33
N ALA A 2 8.89 -30.32 16.06
CA ALA A 2 9.89 -29.66 15.25
C ALA A 2 9.36 -28.26 14.90
N GLY A 3 10.10 -27.22 15.32
CA GLY A 3 9.83 -25.87 14.86
C GLY A 3 10.02 -25.84 13.35
N THR A 4 8.99 -25.45 12.64
CA THR A 4 9.11 -25.05 11.24
C THR A 4 10.04 -23.84 11.21
N GLU A 5 11.28 -24.04 10.77
CA GLU A 5 12.12 -22.94 10.32
C GLU A 5 11.34 -22.25 9.20
N HIS A 6 10.82 -21.08 9.46
CA HIS A 6 10.34 -20.21 8.41
C HIS A 6 11.56 -19.80 7.58
N THR A 7 11.86 -20.58 6.56
CA THR A 7 12.81 -20.19 5.53
C THR A 7 12.19 -18.99 4.83
N VAL A 8 12.82 -17.84 4.99
CA VAL A 8 12.53 -16.62 4.24
C VAL A 8 12.55 -16.99 2.76
N ALA A 9 11.41 -16.92 2.08
CA ALA A 9 11.35 -17.18 0.65
C ALA A 9 12.14 -16.07 -0.06
N ASP A 10 13.24 -16.44 -0.70
CA ASP A 10 14.04 -15.48 -1.48
C ASP A 10 13.33 -15.06 -2.77
N THR A 11 12.36 -15.84 -3.26
CA THR A 11 11.55 -15.54 -4.44
C THR A 11 10.09 -15.80 -4.13
N LEU A 12 9.22 -14.84 -4.40
CA LEU A 12 7.78 -15.02 -4.27
C LEU A 12 7.24 -15.80 -5.48
N SER A 13 6.41 -16.80 -5.20
CA SER A 13 5.72 -17.57 -6.22
C SER A 13 4.30 -17.03 -6.39
N ARG A 14 3.94 -16.67 -7.62
CA ARG A 14 2.56 -16.24 -7.94
C ARG A 14 1.55 -17.35 -7.66
N ASP A 15 1.94 -18.60 -7.90
CA ASP A 15 1.05 -19.75 -7.70
C ASP A 15 0.82 -20.02 -6.21
N ASP A 16 1.88 -19.92 -5.37
CA ASP A 16 1.74 -20.06 -3.92
C ASP A 16 0.87 -18.94 -3.34
N ILE A 17 1.05 -17.69 -3.84
CA ILE A 17 0.21 -16.55 -3.43
C ILE A 17 -1.26 -16.77 -3.83
N ARG A 18 -1.54 -17.31 -5.01
CA ARG A 18 -2.91 -17.65 -5.44
C ARG A 18 -3.52 -18.74 -4.59
N GLU A 19 -2.74 -19.76 -4.22
CA GLU A 19 -3.22 -20.84 -3.35
C GLU A 19 -3.57 -20.30 -1.95
N GLU A 20 -2.75 -19.40 -1.39
CA GLU A 20 -2.96 -18.83 -0.07
C GLU A 20 -4.05 -17.74 -0.06
N PHE A 21 -4.13 -16.92 -1.12
CA PHE A 21 -5.06 -15.79 -1.26
C PHE A 21 -5.92 -15.93 -2.53
N PRO A 22 -6.82 -16.92 -2.60
CA PRO A 22 -7.57 -17.22 -3.82
C PRO A 22 -8.50 -16.09 -4.28
N PHE A 23 -8.85 -15.14 -3.42
CA PHE A 23 -9.65 -13.99 -3.77
C PHE A 23 -9.00 -13.08 -4.82
N LEU A 24 -7.69 -13.20 -5.06
CA LEU A 24 -6.97 -12.45 -6.09
C LEU A 24 -7.35 -12.87 -7.53
N ASP A 25 -7.91 -14.06 -7.72
CA ASP A 25 -8.38 -14.52 -9.03
C ASP A 25 -9.90 -14.34 -9.21
N ASP A 26 -10.61 -13.84 -8.20
CA ASP A 26 -12.05 -13.60 -8.30
C ASP A 26 -12.35 -12.34 -9.14
N THR A 27 -13.35 -12.41 -9.99
CA THR A 27 -13.87 -11.26 -10.75
C THR A 27 -15.10 -10.66 -10.05
N ASP A 28 -15.45 -9.43 -10.40
CA ASP A 28 -16.69 -8.77 -9.99
C ASP A 28 -16.87 -8.65 -8.46
N ARG A 29 -15.74 -8.50 -7.72
CA ARG A 29 -15.78 -8.23 -6.28
C ARG A 29 -15.97 -6.75 -5.97
N THR A 30 -16.31 -6.48 -4.71
CA THR A 30 -16.24 -5.14 -4.14
C THR A 30 -14.89 -4.89 -3.48
N MET A 31 -14.48 -3.62 -3.43
CA MET A 31 -13.25 -3.21 -2.75
C MET A 31 -13.44 -1.93 -1.92
N VAL A 32 -12.69 -1.85 -0.81
CA VAL A 32 -12.49 -0.64 -0.02
C VAL A 32 -11.07 -0.13 -0.25
N VAL A 33 -10.94 1.14 -0.60
CA VAL A 33 -9.70 1.72 -1.14
C VAL A 33 -9.04 2.64 -0.11
N GLY A 34 -7.73 2.57 0.03
CA GLY A 34 -6.96 3.49 0.86
C GLY A 34 -7.01 4.95 0.38
N GLY A 35 -6.46 5.85 1.17
CA GLY A 35 -6.62 7.30 0.99
C GLY A 35 -5.45 8.01 0.31
N ASP A 36 -4.79 7.42 -0.68
CA ASP A 36 -3.67 8.04 -1.41
C ASP A 36 -3.52 7.53 -2.85
N ILE A 37 -2.46 7.97 -3.54
CA ILE A 37 -2.25 7.64 -4.96
C ILE A 37 -1.95 6.16 -5.19
N ASP A 38 -1.27 5.47 -4.27
CA ASP A 38 -0.99 4.04 -4.42
C ASP A 38 -2.27 3.22 -4.36
N ALA A 39 -3.11 3.53 -3.38
CA ALA A 39 -4.42 2.90 -3.23
C ALA A 39 -5.31 3.13 -4.47
N ILE A 40 -5.38 4.37 -4.99
CA ILE A 40 -6.20 4.69 -6.18
C ILE A 40 -5.65 3.99 -7.43
N LEU A 41 -4.32 3.99 -7.65
CA LEU A 41 -3.69 3.25 -8.76
C LEU A 41 -4.02 1.77 -8.69
N SER A 42 -3.91 1.18 -7.50
CA SER A 42 -4.21 -0.23 -7.25
C SER A 42 -5.68 -0.55 -7.52
N ALA A 43 -6.59 0.32 -7.08
CA ALA A 43 -8.02 0.15 -7.30
C ALA A 43 -8.42 0.29 -8.77
N VAL A 44 -7.90 1.29 -9.50
CA VAL A 44 -8.17 1.45 -10.94
C VAL A 44 -7.63 0.26 -11.72
N PHE A 45 -6.45 -0.25 -11.36
CA PHE A 45 -5.90 -1.45 -11.98
C PHE A 45 -6.79 -2.69 -11.74
N LEU A 46 -7.23 -2.93 -10.50
CA LEU A 46 -8.09 -4.07 -10.17
C LEU A 46 -9.48 -3.96 -10.82
N HIS A 47 -10.02 -2.74 -10.94
CA HIS A 47 -11.23 -2.49 -11.70
C HIS A 47 -11.05 -2.85 -13.17
N HIS A 48 -9.98 -2.38 -13.81
CA HIS A 48 -9.66 -2.65 -15.21
C HIS A 48 -9.41 -4.14 -15.49
N GLU A 49 -8.64 -4.81 -14.63
CA GLU A 49 -8.19 -6.19 -14.84
C GLU A 49 -9.26 -7.23 -14.47
N LEU A 50 -9.99 -6.98 -13.36
CA LEU A 50 -10.90 -7.96 -12.75
C LEU A 50 -12.37 -7.52 -12.67
N GLY A 51 -12.69 -6.27 -13.04
CA GLY A 51 -14.04 -5.72 -12.90
C GLY A 51 -14.44 -5.43 -11.44
N TRP A 52 -13.50 -5.26 -10.54
CA TRP A 52 -13.83 -4.97 -9.14
C TRP A 52 -14.44 -3.58 -8.98
N GLU A 53 -15.50 -3.47 -8.16
CA GLU A 53 -16.25 -2.25 -7.94
C GLU A 53 -15.92 -1.62 -6.57
N VAL A 54 -15.79 -0.30 -6.51
CA VAL A 54 -15.54 0.40 -5.26
C VAL A 54 -16.81 0.50 -4.43
N SER A 55 -16.80 -0.10 -3.24
CA SER A 55 -17.88 0.00 -2.24
C SER A 55 -17.55 0.95 -1.11
N GLY A 56 -16.29 1.38 -0.97
CA GLY A 56 -15.90 2.29 0.10
C GLY A 56 -14.47 2.78 0.03
N PHE A 57 -14.15 3.67 0.97
CA PHE A 57 -12.79 4.21 1.16
C PHE A 57 -12.45 4.23 2.64
N TYR A 58 -11.17 3.99 2.95
CA TYR A 58 -10.64 4.16 4.30
C TYR A 58 -9.54 5.21 4.30
N THR A 59 -9.76 6.31 5.00
CA THR A 59 -8.90 7.49 4.93
C THR A 59 -8.42 7.96 6.29
N GLY A 60 -7.19 8.47 6.35
CA GLY A 60 -6.63 9.13 7.51
C GLY A 60 -6.41 8.26 8.76
N PHE A 61 -6.56 6.94 8.68
CA PHE A 61 -6.66 6.02 9.82
C PHE A 61 -7.84 6.32 10.75
N GLU A 62 -8.93 6.86 10.22
CA GLU A 62 -10.04 7.35 11.03
C GLU A 62 -11.41 7.19 10.36
N ASN A 63 -11.52 7.47 9.05
CA ASN A 63 -12.81 7.52 8.39
C ASN A 63 -12.98 6.34 7.44
N ILE A 64 -14.11 5.66 7.55
CA ILE A 64 -14.54 4.61 6.63
C ILE A 64 -15.79 5.08 5.92
N TYR A 65 -15.66 5.38 4.64
CA TYR A 65 -16.77 5.72 3.74
C TYR A 65 -17.26 4.46 3.08
N TYR A 66 -18.57 4.21 3.05
CA TYR A 66 -19.13 3.00 2.44
C TYR A 66 -20.55 3.22 1.93
N THR A 67 -20.90 2.45 0.89
CA THR A 67 -22.25 2.48 0.32
C THR A 67 -23.21 1.57 1.07
N ASP A 68 -22.73 0.41 1.50
CA ASP A 68 -23.53 -0.64 2.15
C ASP A 68 -22.64 -1.49 3.07
N GLU A 69 -23.12 -1.82 4.28
CA GLU A 69 -22.35 -2.60 5.25
C GLU A 69 -22.04 -4.03 4.77
N ASP A 70 -23.00 -4.70 4.14
CA ASP A 70 -22.78 -6.06 3.64
C ASP A 70 -21.73 -6.05 2.50
N ALA A 71 -21.74 -5.02 1.66
CA ALA A 71 -20.77 -4.86 0.58
C ALA A 71 -19.33 -4.68 1.09
N ILE A 72 -19.12 -3.94 2.19
CA ILE A 72 -17.76 -3.74 2.75
C ILE A 72 -17.28 -4.93 3.57
N GLN A 73 -18.16 -5.75 4.14
CA GLN A 73 -17.79 -6.98 4.84
C GLN A 73 -17.26 -8.04 3.89
N ASP A 74 -17.78 -8.13 2.65
CA ASP A 74 -17.23 -9.05 1.63
C ASP A 74 -16.14 -8.41 0.74
N ALA A 75 -15.88 -7.13 0.90
CA ALA A 75 -14.89 -6.39 0.13
C ALA A 75 -13.45 -6.84 0.39
N VAL A 76 -12.59 -6.59 -0.61
CA VAL A 76 -11.13 -6.62 -0.42
C VAL A 76 -10.65 -5.20 -0.10
N TRP A 77 -9.90 -5.05 0.98
CA TRP A 77 -9.33 -3.77 1.42
C TRP A 77 -7.99 -3.56 0.73
N VAL A 78 -7.94 -2.60 -0.19
CA VAL A 78 -6.83 -2.39 -1.13
C VAL A 78 -5.89 -1.30 -0.63
N ASP A 79 -4.59 -1.61 -0.62
CA ASP A 79 -3.52 -0.81 -0.03
C ASP A 79 -3.73 -0.55 1.46
N LEU A 80 -4.22 -1.57 2.14
CA LEU A 80 -4.60 -1.55 3.55
C LEU A 80 -4.24 -2.88 4.21
N ASP A 81 -4.00 -2.83 5.52
CA ASP A 81 -3.83 -4.01 6.36
C ASP A 81 -4.87 -3.96 7.48
N VAL A 82 -5.86 -4.85 7.43
CA VAL A 82 -7.01 -4.87 8.34
C VAL A 82 -6.90 -6.05 9.30
N SER A 83 -6.95 -5.74 10.60
CA SER A 83 -6.84 -6.74 11.68
C SER A 83 -8.21 -7.31 12.04
N ARG A 84 -8.86 -7.93 11.07
CA ARG A 84 -10.15 -8.64 11.19
C ARG A 84 -10.08 -9.93 10.39
N GLN A 85 -10.28 -11.06 11.06
CA GLN A 85 -10.13 -12.39 10.44
C GLN A 85 -11.13 -12.67 9.32
N ASP A 86 -12.28 -12.03 9.34
CA ASP A 86 -13.34 -12.14 8.35
C ASP A 86 -13.17 -11.21 7.14
N LEU A 87 -12.28 -10.22 7.23
CA LEU A 87 -11.99 -9.30 6.13
C LEU A 87 -10.75 -9.74 5.35
N ARG A 88 -10.70 -9.34 4.08
CA ARG A 88 -9.58 -9.59 3.17
C ARG A 88 -8.89 -8.27 2.88
N SER A 89 -7.56 -8.27 2.85
CA SER A 89 -6.82 -7.08 2.49
C SER A 89 -5.56 -7.37 1.67
N ILE A 90 -5.07 -6.37 0.97
CA ILE A 90 -3.80 -6.36 0.24
C ILE A 90 -3.04 -5.12 0.69
N GLY A 91 -1.87 -5.29 1.30
CA GLY A 91 -1.10 -4.17 1.80
C GLY A 91 0.37 -4.50 2.05
N HIS A 92 1.08 -3.52 2.60
CA HIS A 92 2.51 -3.65 2.90
C HIS A 92 2.95 -2.77 4.09
N HIS A 93 2.00 -2.31 4.90
CA HIS A 93 2.26 -1.34 5.97
C HIS A 93 2.69 -1.98 7.28
N ILE A 94 2.40 -3.27 7.45
CA ILE A 94 2.71 -4.03 8.66
C ILE A 94 4.08 -4.69 8.55
N VAL A 95 4.77 -4.72 9.67
CA VAL A 95 6.01 -5.46 9.90
C VAL A 95 5.91 -6.07 11.30
N ARG A 96 6.28 -7.33 11.47
CA ARG A 96 6.34 -7.94 12.78
C ARG A 96 7.32 -7.20 13.70
N THR A 97 6.99 -7.14 14.98
CA THR A 97 7.91 -6.58 15.97
C THR A 97 8.91 -7.62 16.48
N GLN A 98 8.50 -8.91 16.49
CA GLN A 98 9.32 -10.09 16.73
C GLN A 98 9.00 -11.14 15.66
N LEU A 99 9.94 -12.03 15.40
CA LEU A 99 9.77 -13.05 14.35
C LEU A 99 8.61 -13.99 14.63
N ASP A 100 8.34 -14.27 15.91
CA ASP A 100 7.31 -15.17 16.42
C ASP A 100 6.01 -14.46 16.82
N ASP A 101 5.85 -13.16 16.49
CA ASP A 101 4.58 -12.47 16.70
C ASP A 101 3.49 -13.16 15.87
N GLU A 102 2.41 -13.55 16.52
CA GLU A 102 1.16 -13.89 15.86
C GLU A 102 0.35 -12.60 15.68
N LEU A 103 0.00 -12.29 14.45
CA LEU A 103 -0.79 -11.10 14.14
C LEU A 103 -2.25 -11.49 13.94
N THR A 104 -2.96 -11.64 15.07
CA THR A 104 -4.38 -12.03 15.07
C THR A 104 -5.21 -11.07 14.20
N GLY A 105 -6.05 -11.66 13.37
CA GLY A 105 -6.94 -10.93 12.47
C GLY A 105 -6.35 -10.69 11.07
N LEU A 106 -5.06 -11.00 10.83
CA LEU A 106 -4.43 -10.80 9.53
C LEU A 106 -4.31 -12.07 8.67
N GLN A 107 -5.03 -13.14 9.02
CA GLN A 107 -4.96 -14.43 8.31
C GLN A 107 -5.42 -14.34 6.84
N ASN A 108 -6.30 -13.40 6.52
CA ASN A 108 -6.79 -13.14 5.17
C ASN A 108 -6.21 -11.83 4.59
N SER A 109 -5.13 -11.29 5.18
CA SER A 109 -4.44 -10.10 4.73
C SER A 109 -3.16 -10.49 3.98
N LEU A 110 -3.13 -10.25 2.67
CA LEU A 110 -1.89 -10.38 1.92
C LEU A 110 -0.99 -9.20 2.27
N ASN A 111 0.06 -9.44 3.01
CA ASN A 111 1.09 -8.46 3.31
C ASN A 111 2.46 -8.95 2.88
N LEU A 112 3.10 -8.21 2.00
CA LEU A 112 4.38 -8.60 1.39
C LEU A 112 5.52 -8.73 2.42
N ASN A 113 5.49 -7.92 3.47
CA ASN A 113 6.48 -8.02 4.54
C ASN A 113 6.29 -9.31 5.36
N GLU A 114 5.03 -9.73 5.58
CA GLU A 114 4.72 -10.97 6.28
C GLU A 114 5.18 -12.19 5.48
N ILE A 115 4.85 -12.25 4.19
CA ILE A 115 5.26 -13.33 3.29
C ILE A 115 6.78 -13.47 3.28
N ARG A 116 7.50 -12.35 3.29
CA ARG A 116 8.97 -12.34 3.29
C ARG A 116 9.60 -12.50 4.67
N GLY A 117 8.83 -12.58 5.74
CA GLY A 117 9.33 -12.68 7.10
C GLY A 117 10.10 -11.44 7.56
N VAL A 118 9.62 -10.25 7.18
CA VAL A 118 10.21 -8.99 7.62
C VAL A 118 9.73 -8.67 9.03
N TYR A 119 10.68 -8.41 9.91
CA TYR A 119 10.42 -8.01 11.29
C TYR A 119 11.40 -6.93 11.74
N LYS A 120 11.25 -6.42 12.96
CA LYS A 120 11.98 -5.26 13.47
C LYS A 120 13.51 -5.34 13.26
N GLU A 121 14.14 -6.49 13.51
CA GLU A 121 15.59 -6.64 13.41
C GLU A 121 16.11 -6.66 11.96
N ASN A 122 15.26 -7.05 11.00
CA ASN A 122 15.59 -7.02 9.57
C ASN A 122 14.78 -5.96 8.78
N PHE A 123 14.30 -4.92 9.46
CA PHE A 123 13.46 -3.86 8.89
C PHE A 123 14.03 -3.18 7.64
N THR A 124 15.36 -3.23 7.45
CA THR A 124 16.00 -2.74 6.22
C THR A 124 15.57 -3.52 4.98
N ARG A 125 14.95 -4.69 5.14
CA ARG A 125 14.36 -5.51 4.08
C ARG A 125 12.86 -5.24 3.85
N LYS A 126 12.27 -4.27 4.57
CA LYS A 126 10.87 -3.90 4.37
C LYS A 126 10.60 -3.62 2.89
N TYR A 127 9.41 -4.02 2.42
CA TYR A 127 8.94 -3.75 1.06
C TYR A 127 9.03 -2.24 0.76
N PRO A 128 9.78 -1.82 -0.26
CA PRO A 128 10.08 -0.42 -0.53
C PRO A 128 9.22 0.21 -1.63
N LEU A 129 8.35 -0.58 -2.26
CA LEU A 129 7.50 -0.18 -3.38
C LEU A 129 6.05 -0.02 -2.90
N GLY A 130 5.16 0.40 -3.79
CA GLY A 130 3.72 0.48 -3.51
C GLY A 130 2.98 -0.83 -3.84
N THR A 131 1.75 -0.95 -3.36
CA THR A 131 0.84 -2.08 -3.61
C THR A 131 0.60 -2.27 -5.12
N ILE A 132 0.49 -1.19 -5.89
CA ILE A 132 0.34 -1.27 -7.35
C ILE A 132 1.48 -2.03 -8.03
N HIS A 133 2.73 -1.88 -7.57
CA HIS A 133 3.87 -2.57 -8.19
C HIS A 133 3.80 -4.09 -7.99
N PHE A 134 3.32 -4.53 -6.81
CA PHE A 134 3.04 -5.93 -6.55
C PHE A 134 1.93 -6.45 -7.49
N LEU A 135 0.81 -5.72 -7.62
CA LEU A 135 -0.30 -6.13 -8.47
C LEU A 135 0.13 -6.26 -9.94
N LEU A 136 0.87 -5.28 -10.47
CA LEU A 136 1.38 -5.35 -11.84
C LEU A 136 2.30 -6.56 -12.06
N TRP A 137 3.17 -6.87 -11.10
CA TRP A 137 3.98 -8.08 -11.14
C TRP A 137 3.10 -9.33 -11.07
N PHE A 138 2.14 -9.38 -10.15
CA PHE A 138 1.29 -10.54 -9.91
C PHE A 138 0.46 -10.92 -11.13
N TYR A 139 -0.13 -9.94 -11.82
CA TYR A 139 -0.92 -10.15 -13.03
C TYR A 139 -0.08 -10.15 -14.31
N GLY A 140 1.22 -9.96 -14.23
CA GLY A 140 2.15 -10.16 -15.36
C GLY A 140 2.21 -9.00 -16.35
N VAL A 141 1.92 -7.78 -15.92
CA VAL A 141 2.07 -6.58 -16.76
C VAL A 141 3.55 -6.33 -17.03
N ASN A 142 3.93 -6.23 -18.32
CA ASN A 142 5.33 -6.09 -18.72
C ASN A 142 5.60 -4.93 -19.69
N GLU A 143 4.59 -4.47 -20.43
CA GLU A 143 4.76 -3.45 -21.46
C GLU A 143 4.23 -2.10 -20.95
N LEU A 144 5.13 -1.17 -20.66
CA LEU A 144 4.83 0.17 -20.16
C LEU A 144 5.70 1.22 -20.86
N THR A 145 5.10 2.33 -21.22
CA THR A 145 5.82 3.51 -21.73
C THR A 145 6.63 4.17 -20.62
N GLN A 146 7.57 5.04 -20.99
CA GLN A 146 8.40 5.76 -20.02
C GLN A 146 7.58 6.67 -19.10
N LEU A 147 6.50 7.28 -19.62
CA LEU A 147 5.59 8.10 -18.81
C LEU A 147 4.83 7.24 -17.80
N GLN A 148 4.29 6.09 -18.21
CA GLN A 148 3.59 5.15 -17.34
C GLN A 148 4.50 4.63 -16.22
N LYS A 149 5.74 4.23 -16.56
CA LYS A 149 6.76 3.81 -15.56
C LYS A 149 7.02 4.92 -14.53
N ALA A 150 7.27 6.15 -14.99
CA ALA A 150 7.52 7.28 -14.11
C ALA A 150 6.29 7.62 -13.23
N PHE A 151 5.09 7.53 -13.77
CA PHE A 151 3.85 7.77 -13.05
C PHE A 151 3.62 6.71 -11.98
N LEU A 152 3.76 5.43 -12.30
CA LEU A 152 3.66 4.31 -11.35
C LEU A 152 4.68 4.44 -10.21
N LEU A 153 5.93 4.76 -10.52
CA LEU A 153 6.98 4.95 -9.52
C LEU A 153 6.74 6.18 -8.61
N SER A 154 5.77 7.04 -8.92
CA SER A 154 5.36 8.12 -8.01
C SER A 154 4.54 7.60 -6.82
N ALA A 155 3.86 6.43 -6.95
CA ALA A 155 3.20 5.76 -5.85
C ALA A 155 4.18 5.49 -4.72
N ASP A 156 3.78 5.79 -3.49
CA ASP A 156 4.62 5.69 -2.28
C ASP A 156 6.01 6.34 -2.38
N SER A 157 6.16 7.25 -3.34
CA SER A 157 7.46 7.86 -3.65
C SER A 157 8.54 6.81 -3.94
N THR A 158 8.15 5.70 -4.56
CA THR A 158 9.01 4.54 -4.85
C THR A 158 10.30 4.95 -5.54
N TRP A 159 10.26 5.90 -6.48
CA TRP A 159 11.46 6.39 -7.16
C TRP A 159 12.48 7.05 -6.20
N ILE A 160 12.03 7.77 -5.15
CA ILE A 160 12.93 8.30 -4.12
C ILE A 160 13.48 7.18 -3.25
N ASN A 161 12.64 6.20 -2.89
CA ASN A 161 13.09 5.02 -2.16
C ASN A 161 14.18 4.28 -2.94
N ALA A 162 14.02 4.11 -4.26
CA ALA A 162 15.00 3.47 -5.14
C ALA A 162 16.33 4.21 -5.18
N GLN A 163 16.34 5.55 -5.14
CA GLN A 163 17.57 6.34 -5.06
C GLN A 163 18.30 6.19 -3.72
N HIS A 164 17.57 6.05 -2.62
CA HIS A 164 18.17 6.08 -1.27
C HIS A 164 18.33 4.71 -0.62
N TYR A 165 17.62 3.70 -1.09
CA TYR A 165 17.63 2.33 -0.56
C TYR A 165 17.84 1.33 -1.70
N THR A 166 18.74 1.65 -2.61
CA THR A 166 18.98 0.90 -3.86
C THR A 166 19.15 -0.59 -3.61
N ASP A 167 20.00 -0.98 -2.65
CA ASP A 167 20.23 -2.40 -2.34
C ASP A 167 18.95 -3.15 -1.96
N ASN A 168 18.09 -2.53 -1.15
CA ASN A 168 16.81 -3.14 -0.74
C ASN A 168 15.83 -3.21 -1.91
N VAL A 169 15.74 -2.14 -2.72
CA VAL A 169 14.86 -2.13 -3.90
C VAL A 169 15.32 -3.17 -4.91
N THR A 170 16.63 -3.23 -5.20
CA THR A 170 17.21 -4.22 -6.10
C THR A 170 16.94 -5.65 -5.62
N ASP A 171 17.12 -5.93 -4.33
CA ASP A 171 16.84 -7.24 -3.74
C ASP A 171 15.36 -7.65 -3.94
N TRP A 172 14.42 -6.71 -3.78
CA TRP A 172 13.00 -6.99 -4.02
C TRP A 172 12.68 -7.24 -5.49
N ILE A 173 13.17 -6.41 -6.42
CA ILE A 173 12.79 -6.51 -7.83
C ILE A 173 13.54 -7.62 -8.59
N GLU A 174 14.72 -8.04 -8.14
CA GLU A 174 15.48 -9.12 -8.77
C GLU A 174 15.14 -10.48 -8.17
N ASN A 175 14.97 -10.55 -6.86
CA ASN A 175 14.84 -11.81 -6.14
C ASN A 175 13.38 -12.15 -5.77
N CYS A 176 12.55 -11.16 -5.38
CA CYS A 176 11.20 -11.43 -4.87
C CYS A 176 10.12 -11.24 -5.92
N LEU A 177 10.17 -10.14 -6.66
CA LEU A 177 9.19 -9.74 -7.67
C LEU A 177 9.85 -9.54 -9.04
N PRO A 178 10.48 -10.57 -9.63
CA PRO A 178 11.25 -10.38 -10.86
C PRO A 178 10.36 -9.84 -11.98
N SER A 179 10.63 -8.61 -12.40
CA SER A 179 9.90 -7.90 -13.45
C SER A 179 10.84 -7.01 -14.23
N GLN A 180 10.95 -7.25 -15.55
CA GLN A 180 11.91 -6.52 -16.38
C GLN A 180 11.64 -5.02 -16.40
N TRP A 181 10.36 -4.61 -16.47
CA TRP A 181 10.04 -3.19 -16.49
C TRP A 181 10.42 -2.47 -15.19
N LEU A 182 10.32 -3.16 -14.03
CA LEU A 182 10.73 -2.60 -12.74
C LEU A 182 12.26 -2.46 -12.67
N ILE A 183 12.99 -3.46 -13.14
CA ILE A 183 14.47 -3.43 -13.22
C ILE A 183 14.91 -2.23 -14.07
N ASP A 184 14.42 -2.14 -15.31
CA ASP A 184 14.73 -1.04 -16.22
C ASP A 184 14.37 0.33 -15.61
N ALA A 185 13.19 0.42 -14.97
CA ALA A 185 12.70 1.66 -14.38
C ALA A 185 13.56 2.11 -13.19
N VAL A 186 14.01 1.18 -12.34
CA VAL A 186 14.86 1.49 -11.17
C VAL A 186 16.26 1.91 -11.60
N GLU A 187 16.81 1.41 -12.70
CA GLU A 187 18.03 1.92 -13.30
C GLU A 187 17.85 3.38 -13.78
N ASP A 188 16.74 3.69 -14.47
CA ASP A 188 16.42 5.04 -14.94
C ASP A 188 16.30 6.06 -13.80
N VAL A 189 15.75 5.66 -12.64
CA VAL A 189 15.53 6.54 -11.46
C VAL A 189 16.83 7.18 -10.94
N GLN A 190 17.97 6.56 -11.20
CA GLN A 190 19.27 7.09 -10.78
C GLN A 190 19.75 8.27 -11.65
N THR A 191 19.00 8.61 -12.71
CA THR A 191 19.39 9.66 -13.67
C THR A 191 18.71 11.00 -13.40
N GLN A 192 19.38 12.08 -13.76
CA GLN A 192 18.77 13.41 -13.72
C GLN A 192 17.62 13.54 -14.74
N GLU A 193 17.69 12.82 -15.86
CA GLU A 193 16.64 12.81 -16.87
C GLU A 193 15.32 12.27 -16.33
N PHE A 194 15.37 11.22 -15.51
CA PHE A 194 14.19 10.71 -14.83
C PHE A 194 13.56 11.76 -13.90
N GLU A 195 14.36 12.45 -13.11
CA GLU A 195 13.88 13.52 -12.23
C GLU A 195 13.26 14.69 -13.01
N HIS A 196 13.81 15.05 -14.19
CA HIS A 196 13.17 16.01 -15.09
C HIS A 196 11.83 15.50 -15.58
N ARG A 197 11.69 14.22 -15.95
CA ARG A 197 10.42 13.63 -16.36
C ARG A 197 9.38 13.70 -15.23
N ILE A 198 9.76 13.40 -14.00
CA ILE A 198 8.88 13.58 -12.84
C ILE A 198 8.44 15.05 -12.71
N ALA A 199 9.39 16.00 -12.79
CA ALA A 199 9.10 17.41 -12.57
C ALA A 199 8.26 18.05 -13.68
N GLU A 200 8.46 17.66 -14.94
CA GLU A 200 7.92 18.32 -16.12
C GLU A 200 6.72 17.58 -16.73
N GLU A 201 6.63 16.27 -16.56
CA GLU A 201 5.57 15.46 -17.16
C GLU A 201 4.59 14.85 -16.12
N VAL A 202 5.08 14.34 -15.00
CA VAL A 202 4.24 13.64 -14.00
C VAL A 202 3.60 14.64 -13.04
N TYR A 203 4.39 15.45 -12.36
CA TYR A 203 3.88 16.35 -11.33
C TYR A 203 2.91 17.42 -11.84
N PRO A 204 3.11 18.05 -13.01
CA PRO A 204 2.12 19.00 -13.54
C PRO A 204 0.76 18.35 -13.83
N ARG A 205 0.74 17.08 -14.28
CA ARG A 205 -0.50 16.34 -14.49
C ARG A 205 -1.22 16.06 -13.17
N ILE A 206 -0.49 15.62 -12.14
CA ILE A 206 -1.08 15.43 -10.81
C ILE A 206 -1.58 16.77 -10.24
N GLU A 207 -0.84 17.87 -10.39
CA GLU A 207 -1.29 19.21 -9.97
C GLU A 207 -2.59 19.64 -10.66
N SER A 208 -2.78 19.29 -11.92
CA SER A 208 -3.98 19.63 -12.68
C SER A 208 -5.25 18.95 -12.14
N THR A 209 -5.12 17.86 -11.36
CA THR A 209 -6.26 17.21 -10.70
C THR A 209 -6.77 17.95 -9.47
N GLY A 210 -6.03 18.94 -8.98
CA GLY A 210 -6.38 19.73 -7.79
C GLY A 210 -5.64 19.30 -6.51
N PHE A 211 -4.76 18.31 -6.57
CA PHE A 211 -3.86 18.01 -5.47
C PHE A 211 -2.72 19.04 -5.39
N SER A 212 -2.36 19.43 -4.19
CA SER A 212 -1.22 20.32 -3.92
C SER A 212 -0.05 19.54 -3.33
N ARG A 213 1.17 19.89 -3.70
CA ARG A 213 2.36 19.30 -3.08
C ARG A 213 2.41 19.70 -1.61
N GLY A 214 2.42 18.70 -0.73
CA GLY A 214 2.65 18.92 0.71
C GLY A 214 4.09 19.34 0.97
N SER A 215 4.33 19.99 2.12
CA SER A 215 5.69 20.24 2.59
C SER A 215 6.34 18.92 3.03
N SER A 216 7.52 18.64 2.52
CA SER A 216 8.27 17.40 2.77
C SER A 216 9.15 17.44 4.01
N SER A 217 8.81 18.22 5.04
CA SER A 217 9.67 18.36 6.22
C SER A 217 10.00 16.98 6.83
N GLY A 218 11.27 16.62 6.78
CA GLY A 218 11.81 15.38 7.36
C GLY A 218 11.76 14.14 6.45
N ARG A 219 11.26 14.24 5.21
CA ARG A 219 11.32 13.17 4.22
C ARG A 219 12.56 13.33 3.33
N LYS A 220 13.02 12.23 2.73
CA LYS A 220 14.09 12.28 1.73
C LYS A 220 13.59 12.95 0.46
N THR A 221 14.50 13.66 -0.20
CA THR A 221 14.29 14.28 -1.52
C THR A 221 15.16 13.57 -2.55
N SER A 222 14.87 13.79 -3.82
CA SER A 222 15.64 13.25 -4.92
C SER A 222 17.09 13.78 -4.96
N THR A 223 17.97 13.02 -5.59
CA THR A 223 19.42 13.24 -5.52
C THR A 223 19.93 14.37 -6.41
N HIS A 224 19.24 14.70 -7.51
CA HIS A 224 19.67 15.72 -8.49
C HIS A 224 18.91 17.04 -8.38
N LEU A 225 17.57 17.00 -8.32
CA LEU A 225 16.72 18.19 -8.34
C LEU A 225 16.09 18.51 -6.97
N ASN A 226 16.40 17.73 -5.92
CA ASN A 226 15.80 17.87 -4.59
C ASN A 226 14.25 17.85 -4.59
N LEU A 227 13.65 17.05 -5.47
CA LEU A 227 12.21 16.89 -5.53
C LEU A 227 11.73 16.07 -4.35
N SER A 228 10.57 16.45 -3.83
CA SER A 228 9.88 15.67 -2.79
C SER A 228 8.97 14.63 -3.42
N GLY A 229 8.78 13.51 -2.74
CA GLY A 229 7.72 12.57 -3.08
C GLY A 229 6.34 13.18 -2.84
N TRP A 230 5.34 12.62 -3.49
CA TRP A 230 3.98 13.11 -3.44
C TRP A 230 2.97 11.96 -3.31
N GLN A 231 2.34 11.87 -2.13
CA GLN A 231 1.38 10.79 -1.83
C GLN A 231 -0.05 11.08 -2.32
N CYS A 232 -0.37 12.32 -2.67
CA CYS A 232 -1.74 12.71 -3.04
C CYS A 232 -2.78 12.24 -2.01
N SER A 233 -2.45 12.29 -0.72
CA SER A 233 -3.34 11.81 0.34
C SER A 233 -4.60 12.68 0.42
N PHE A 234 -5.73 12.04 0.71
CA PHE A 234 -7.01 12.70 0.90
C PHE A 234 -7.75 12.13 2.12
N GLU A 235 -8.62 12.95 2.71
CA GLU A 235 -9.49 12.54 3.82
C GLU A 235 -10.92 12.31 3.34
N ASP A 236 -11.38 13.11 2.36
CA ASP A 236 -12.71 13.01 1.77
C ASP A 236 -12.61 12.51 0.31
N PRO A 237 -13.06 11.27 0.03
CA PRO A 237 -13.02 10.69 -1.31
C PRO A 237 -14.01 11.32 -2.29
N THR A 238 -15.04 12.04 -1.83
CA THR A 238 -16.06 12.65 -2.68
C THR A 238 -15.60 13.95 -3.35
N THR A 239 -14.39 14.40 -3.05
CA THR A 239 -13.86 15.64 -3.62
C THR A 239 -13.51 15.47 -5.11
N GLU A 240 -13.76 16.53 -5.90
CA GLU A 240 -13.46 16.56 -7.33
C GLU A 240 -12.01 16.16 -7.67
N LYS A 241 -11.05 16.49 -6.80
CA LYS A 241 -9.65 16.13 -6.99
C LYS A 241 -9.41 14.60 -7.03
N VAL A 242 -10.21 13.80 -6.28
CA VAL A 242 -10.10 12.34 -6.30
C VAL A 242 -10.66 11.80 -7.61
N ALA A 243 -11.82 12.27 -8.05
CA ALA A 243 -12.38 11.91 -9.34
C ALA A 243 -11.42 12.26 -10.49
N ASN A 244 -10.87 13.47 -10.48
CA ASN A 244 -9.89 13.92 -11.48
C ASN A 244 -8.60 13.07 -11.46
N LEU A 245 -8.17 12.58 -10.30
CA LEU A 245 -7.02 11.67 -10.21
C LEU A 245 -7.32 10.30 -10.82
N ILE A 246 -8.51 9.76 -10.59
CA ILE A 246 -8.98 8.51 -11.21
C ILE A 246 -8.99 8.65 -12.74
N ASP A 247 -9.56 9.74 -13.25
CA ASP A 247 -9.60 10.02 -14.69
C ASP A 247 -8.19 10.17 -15.28
N LEU A 248 -7.29 10.87 -14.59
CA LEU A 248 -5.89 11.01 -14.99
C LEU A 248 -5.16 9.67 -15.06
N ILE A 249 -5.41 8.77 -14.10
CA ILE A 249 -4.85 7.42 -14.10
C ILE A 249 -5.34 6.67 -15.34
N GLY A 250 -6.65 6.70 -15.62
CA GLY A 250 -7.22 6.08 -16.83
C GLY A 250 -6.59 6.62 -18.11
N GLU A 251 -6.39 7.94 -18.22
CA GLU A 251 -5.75 8.56 -19.37
C GLU A 251 -4.29 8.11 -19.57
N ILE A 252 -3.48 8.15 -18.50
CA ILE A 252 -2.04 7.81 -18.58
C ILE A 252 -1.84 6.32 -18.81
N MET A 253 -2.61 5.48 -18.11
CA MET A 253 -2.41 4.03 -18.11
C MET A 253 -3.18 3.32 -19.21
N ASP A 254 -4.14 3.98 -19.87
CA ASP A 254 -5.10 3.39 -20.81
C ASP A 254 -5.93 2.27 -20.13
N TRP A 255 -6.40 2.54 -18.89
CA TRP A 255 -7.22 1.64 -18.10
C TRP A 255 -8.67 2.13 -17.99
N GLU A 256 -9.61 1.20 -17.91
CA GLU A 256 -10.98 1.50 -17.52
C GLU A 256 -11.00 2.04 -16.08
N THR A 257 -11.84 3.05 -15.81
CA THR A 257 -11.94 3.70 -14.52
C THR A 257 -13.31 3.55 -13.91
N PHE A 258 -13.39 3.62 -12.61
CA PHE A 258 -14.64 3.65 -11.85
C PHE A 258 -15.03 5.08 -11.45
N SER A 259 -16.31 5.28 -11.13
CA SER A 259 -16.78 6.53 -10.51
C SER A 259 -16.82 6.39 -9.00
N VAL A 260 -16.41 7.45 -8.28
CA VAL A 260 -16.58 7.48 -6.82
C VAL A 260 -18.06 7.40 -6.48
N PRO A 261 -18.51 6.47 -5.62
CA PRO A 261 -19.91 6.37 -5.22
C PRO A 261 -20.40 7.68 -4.56
N SER A 262 -21.64 8.11 -4.89
CA SER A 262 -22.19 9.39 -4.43
C SER A 262 -22.85 9.32 -3.06
N ASP A 263 -23.41 8.18 -2.70
CA ASP A 263 -24.29 8.01 -1.54
C ASP A 263 -23.62 7.21 -0.41
N MET A 264 -22.37 7.59 -0.07
CA MET A 264 -21.62 6.92 0.99
C MET A 264 -22.02 7.42 2.39
N GLN A 265 -22.17 6.49 3.30
CA GLN A 265 -22.18 6.74 4.73
C GLN A 265 -20.74 6.85 5.25
N VAL A 266 -20.57 7.41 6.44
CA VAL A 266 -19.24 7.53 7.07
C VAL A 266 -19.30 6.94 8.47
N GLU A 267 -18.41 6.00 8.77
CA GLU A 267 -18.09 5.57 10.11
C GLU A 267 -16.78 6.18 10.56
N HIS A 268 -16.74 6.62 11.80
CA HIS A 268 -15.56 7.24 12.39
C HIS A 268 -14.94 6.29 13.41
N GLY A 269 -13.73 5.81 13.09
CA GLY A 269 -12.87 5.17 14.07
C GLY A 269 -12.06 6.20 14.86
N SER A 270 -11.25 5.71 15.77
CA SER A 270 -10.33 6.53 16.57
C SER A 270 -8.89 6.28 16.15
N ARG A 271 -8.27 7.28 15.52
CA ARG A 271 -6.84 7.21 15.20
C ARG A 271 -5.99 7.35 16.46
N GLN A 272 -5.13 6.38 16.69
CA GLN A 272 -4.22 6.32 17.81
C GLN A 272 -2.77 6.19 17.36
N GLY A 273 -1.84 6.61 18.21
CA GLY A 273 -0.41 6.42 18.00
C GLY A 273 0.26 5.95 19.28
N THR A 274 1.07 4.90 19.19
CA THR A 274 1.84 4.36 20.30
C THR A 274 3.22 3.95 19.84
N THR A 275 4.03 3.45 20.76
CA THR A 275 5.32 2.84 20.47
C THR A 275 5.34 1.38 20.90
N TYR A 276 6.19 0.58 20.28
CA TYR A 276 6.38 -0.81 20.71
C TYR A 276 6.79 -0.92 22.19
N ALA A 277 7.58 0.03 22.69
CA ALA A 277 7.96 0.05 24.11
C ALA A 277 6.74 0.24 25.03
N GLU A 278 5.80 1.11 24.65
CA GLU A 278 4.54 1.30 25.39
C GLU A 278 3.66 0.05 25.29
N VAL A 279 3.53 -0.55 24.11
CA VAL A 279 2.81 -1.82 23.95
C VAL A 279 3.38 -2.88 24.87
N ARG A 280 4.69 -3.10 24.86
CA ARG A 280 5.36 -4.09 25.73
C ARG A 280 5.28 -3.79 27.23
N SER A 281 5.01 -2.57 27.62
CA SER A 281 4.84 -2.21 29.04
C SER A 281 3.45 -2.53 29.60
N HIS A 282 2.45 -2.68 28.73
CA HIS A 282 1.05 -2.90 29.11
C HIS A 282 0.47 -4.22 28.62
N TYR A 283 1.05 -4.82 27.58
CA TYR A 283 0.57 -6.06 26.94
C TYR A 283 1.70 -7.08 26.83
N ASP A 284 1.38 -8.35 26.89
CA ASP A 284 2.37 -9.43 26.81
C ASP A 284 3.07 -9.48 25.44
N ASN A 285 2.33 -9.23 24.36
CA ASN A 285 2.79 -9.26 22.97
C ASN A 285 1.90 -8.39 22.06
N MET A 286 2.24 -8.31 20.77
CA MET A 286 1.44 -7.57 19.78
C MET A 286 0.03 -8.14 19.61
N ASP A 287 -0.11 -9.47 19.63
CA ASP A 287 -1.42 -10.10 19.50
C ASP A 287 -2.38 -9.69 20.62
N THR A 288 -1.90 -9.72 21.87
CA THR A 288 -2.67 -9.25 23.03
C THR A 288 -3.06 -7.78 22.89
N PHE A 289 -2.14 -6.93 22.42
CA PHE A 289 -2.42 -5.52 22.15
C PHE A 289 -3.52 -5.36 21.11
N LEU A 290 -3.39 -5.99 19.93
CA LEU A 290 -4.36 -5.86 18.84
C LEU A 290 -5.77 -6.30 19.28
N ARG A 291 -5.84 -7.40 20.01
CA ARG A 291 -7.10 -7.95 20.51
C ARG A 291 -7.73 -7.09 21.60
N GLU A 292 -6.97 -6.70 22.63
CA GLU A 292 -7.51 -5.96 23.79
C GLU A 292 -7.86 -4.53 23.47
N THR A 293 -7.18 -3.91 22.49
CA THR A 293 -7.54 -2.58 21.99
C THR A 293 -8.59 -2.61 20.88
N ASN A 294 -9.03 -3.80 20.47
CA ASN A 294 -9.91 -3.97 19.32
C ASN A 294 -9.41 -3.22 18.08
N THR A 295 -8.10 -3.32 17.81
CA THR A 295 -7.46 -2.62 16.70
C THR A 295 -8.06 -3.11 15.38
N PHE A 296 -8.57 -2.18 14.57
CA PHE A 296 -9.11 -2.45 13.24
C PHE A 296 -8.02 -2.51 12.18
N SER A 297 -7.15 -1.53 12.17
CA SER A 297 -6.02 -1.43 11.23
C SER A 297 -4.82 -0.84 11.92
N PHE A 298 -3.61 -1.23 11.53
CA PHE A 298 -2.40 -0.61 12.03
C PHE A 298 -1.30 -0.58 10.99
N ALA A 299 -0.32 0.30 11.19
CA ALA A 299 0.87 0.40 10.38
C ALA A 299 2.11 0.67 11.25
N ILE A 300 3.25 0.16 10.82
CA ILE A 300 4.55 0.44 11.43
C ILE A 300 5.37 1.30 10.46
N PRO A 301 5.27 2.64 10.55
CA PRO A 301 5.90 3.52 9.59
C PRO A 301 7.41 3.64 9.76
N SER A 302 7.95 3.33 10.94
CA SER A 302 9.37 3.52 11.24
C SER A 302 9.84 2.75 12.46
N THR A 303 11.10 2.27 12.39
CA THR A 303 11.81 1.68 13.54
C THR A 303 13.01 2.52 13.98
N TYR A 304 13.24 3.71 13.42
CA TYR A 304 14.49 4.48 13.54
C TYR A 304 14.86 4.83 14.98
N ARG A 305 14.07 5.49 15.77
CA ARG A 305 14.38 5.82 17.19
C ARG A 305 13.55 5.01 18.17
N SER A 306 12.37 4.68 17.74
CA SER A 306 11.41 3.81 18.41
C SER A 306 10.50 3.21 17.35
N VAL A 307 10.08 1.98 17.54
CA VAL A 307 9.04 1.39 16.69
C VAL A 307 7.76 2.16 16.97
N ARG A 308 7.29 2.90 15.97
CA ARG A 308 6.01 3.62 16.03
C ARG A 308 4.92 2.76 15.43
N ILE A 309 3.76 2.80 16.05
CA ILE A 309 2.57 2.07 15.63
C ILE A 309 1.43 3.11 15.51
N ASN A 310 0.92 3.29 14.30
CA ASN A 310 -0.35 4.00 14.08
C ASN A 310 -1.43 2.96 13.95
N HIS A 311 -2.55 3.13 14.64
CA HIS A 311 -3.64 2.16 14.61
C HIS A 311 -5.00 2.86 14.74
N THR A 312 -6.04 2.15 14.33
CA THR A 312 -7.43 2.59 14.42
C THR A 312 -8.20 1.66 15.32
N THR A 313 -8.98 2.22 16.22
CA THR A 313 -9.90 1.51 17.12
C THR A 313 -11.33 2.03 16.95
N ASP A 314 -12.27 1.47 17.69
CA ASP A 314 -13.67 1.92 17.78
C ASP A 314 -14.45 1.84 16.44
N VAL A 315 -14.08 0.91 15.57
CA VAL A 315 -14.84 0.55 14.37
C VAL A 315 -15.87 -0.50 14.74
N SER A 316 -17.12 -0.32 14.35
CA SER A 316 -18.27 -1.06 14.88
C SER A 316 -18.77 -2.22 14.01
N PHE A 317 -18.34 -2.36 12.77
CA PHE A 317 -18.70 -3.49 11.89
C PHE A 317 -17.65 -4.57 11.82
#